data_57d1a614208b86c11ac0c8a405569142
#
_entry.id   57d1a614208b86c11ac0c8a405569142
#
_cell.length_a   1.000
_cell.length_b   1.000
_cell.length_c   1.000
_cell.angle_alpha   90.00
_cell.angle_beta   90.00
_cell.angle_gamma   90.00
#
_symmetry.space_group_name_H-M   'P 1'
#
loop_
_entity.id
_entity.type
_entity.pdbx_description
1 polymer ?
#
loop_
_entity_poly.entity_id
_entity_poly.type
_entity_poly.pdbx_seq_one_letter_code
_entity_poly.pdbx_strand_id
1 'polypeptide(L)'
;LPKILLKVAPSVDLIILLSHVGIIEDIHIGEMYRSIPIIIGAHTHHVLPEGKHVDESLLLGAGKFGKYIGHVTVSYNSDRILDRKAELIEAAT
;
A
#
# COMPACT_ATOMS: atom_id res chain seq x y z
N LEU A 1 -6.01 -12.82 8.10
CA LEU A 1 -5.05 -11.71 8.19
C LEU A 1 -4.65 -11.33 9.61
N PRO A 2 -5.56 -11.28 10.61
CA PRO A 2 -5.16 -10.89 11.96
C PRO A 2 -4.06 -11.76 12.56
N LYS A 3 -4.14 -13.06 12.36
CA LYS A 3 -3.13 -13.99 12.90
C LYS A 3 -1.74 -13.74 12.32
N ILE A 4 -1.67 -13.47 11.03
CA ILE A 4 -0.41 -13.20 10.34
C ILE A 4 0.19 -11.88 10.85
N LEU A 5 -0.64 -10.86 11.00
CA LEU A 5 -0.20 -9.57 11.50
C LEU A 5 0.36 -9.67 12.92
N LEU A 6 -0.31 -10.41 13.80
CA LEU A 6 0.17 -10.60 15.16
C LEU A 6 1.53 -11.30 15.19
N LYS A 7 1.77 -12.20 14.24
CA LYS A 7 3.04 -12.93 14.14
C LYS A 7 4.16 -12.07 13.56
N VAL A 8 3.87 -11.28 12.54
CA VAL A 8 4.86 -10.55 11.75
C VAL A 8 5.20 -9.20 12.35
N ALA A 9 4.21 -8.45 12.83
CA ALA A 9 4.37 -7.07 13.26
C ALA A 9 5.51 -6.85 14.28
N PRO A 10 5.69 -7.72 15.31
CA PRO A 10 6.75 -7.50 16.29
C PRO A 10 8.17 -7.63 15.74
N SER A 11 8.35 -8.25 14.58
CA SER A 11 9.67 -8.56 14.05
C SER A 11 10.07 -7.73 12.84
N VAL A 12 9.24 -6.75 12.44
CA VAL A 12 9.51 -5.93 11.25
C VAL A 12 9.25 -4.44 11.55
N ASP A 13 9.90 -3.58 10.78
CA ASP A 13 9.72 -2.13 10.90
C ASP A 13 8.65 -1.60 9.97
N LEU A 14 8.36 -2.30 8.90
CA LEU A 14 7.40 -1.88 7.87
C LEU A 14 6.67 -3.09 7.33
N ILE A 15 5.34 -3.00 7.28
CA ILE A 15 4.51 -4.01 6.67
C ILE A 15 3.95 -3.46 5.37
N ILE A 16 4.14 -4.20 4.29
CA ILE A 16 3.57 -3.90 2.98
C ILE A 16 2.67 -5.07 2.60
N LEU A 17 1.39 -4.80 2.37
CA LEU A 17 0.45 -5.82 1.94
C LEU A 17 0.35 -5.82 0.42
N LEU A 18 0.66 -6.95 -0.20
CA LEU A 18 0.39 -7.17 -1.61
C LEU A 18 -0.99 -7.81 -1.71
N SER A 19 -1.95 -7.09 -2.27
CA SER A 19 -3.35 -7.49 -2.26
C SER A 19 -3.88 -7.75 -3.67
N HIS A 20 -4.72 -8.76 -3.81
CA HIS A 20 -5.39 -9.06 -5.08
C HIS A 20 -6.87 -9.34 -4.86
N VAL A 21 -7.53 -8.52 -4.05
CA VAL A 21 -8.96 -8.69 -3.73
C VAL A 21 -9.85 -7.56 -4.26
N GLY A 22 -9.25 -6.54 -4.87
CA GLY A 22 -9.97 -5.40 -5.43
C GLY A 22 -10.02 -4.21 -4.49
N ILE A 23 -10.31 -3.04 -5.07
CA ILE A 23 -10.19 -1.77 -4.35
C ILE A 23 -11.16 -1.65 -3.17
N ILE A 24 -12.36 -2.19 -3.29
CA ILE A 24 -13.35 -2.10 -2.20
C ILE A 24 -12.85 -2.86 -0.97
N GLU A 25 -12.37 -4.09 -1.15
CA GLU A 25 -11.83 -4.88 -0.06
C GLU A 25 -10.51 -4.29 0.46
N ASP A 26 -9.69 -3.73 -0.43
CA ASP A 26 -8.45 -3.06 -0.03
C ASP A 26 -8.74 -1.88 0.91
N ILE A 27 -9.76 -1.10 0.62
CA ILE A 27 -10.20 0.00 1.48
C ILE A 27 -10.64 -0.53 2.84
N HIS A 28 -11.44 -1.60 2.85
CA HIS A 28 -11.87 -2.23 4.10
C HIS A 28 -10.69 -2.71 4.94
N ILE A 29 -9.70 -3.32 4.30
CA ILE A 29 -8.48 -3.77 4.99
C ILE A 29 -7.74 -2.59 5.61
N GLY A 30 -7.60 -1.50 4.87
CA GLY A 30 -6.98 -0.28 5.40
C GLY A 30 -7.72 0.31 6.60
N GLU A 31 -9.05 0.25 6.56
CA GLU A 31 -9.87 0.72 7.67
C GLU A 31 -9.78 -0.17 8.91
N MET A 32 -9.62 -1.48 8.71
CA MET A 32 -9.58 -2.46 9.79
C MET A 32 -8.21 -2.62 10.43
N TYR A 33 -7.14 -2.48 9.67
CA TYR A 33 -5.78 -2.82 10.12
C TYR A 33 -4.84 -1.63 10.04
N ARG A 34 -4.74 -0.88 11.13
CA ARG A 34 -3.87 0.31 11.21
C ARG A 34 -2.38 -0.02 11.18
N SER A 35 -2.02 -1.27 11.39
CA SER A 35 -0.63 -1.70 11.36
C SER A 35 -0.08 -1.91 9.95
N ILE A 36 -0.90 -1.71 8.91
CA ILE A 36 -0.48 -1.85 7.52
C ILE A 36 -0.38 -0.45 6.90
N PRO A 37 0.81 0.16 6.85
CA PRO A 37 0.94 1.51 6.29
C PRO A 37 0.86 1.56 4.77
N ILE A 38 1.14 0.47 4.07
CA ILE A 38 1.13 0.44 2.61
C ILE A 38 0.39 -0.80 2.13
N ILE A 39 -0.59 -0.59 1.24
CA ILE A 39 -1.33 -1.66 0.57
C ILE A 39 -1.13 -1.47 -0.94
N ILE A 40 -0.58 -2.48 -1.59
CA ILE A 40 -0.44 -2.47 -3.05
C ILE A 40 -1.57 -3.31 -3.63
N GLY A 41 -2.56 -2.65 -4.21
CA GLY A 41 -3.72 -3.30 -4.80
C GLY A 41 -3.49 -3.69 -6.26
N ALA A 42 -4.26 -4.67 -6.74
CA ALA A 42 -4.07 -5.18 -8.09
C ALA A 42 -5.37 -5.47 -8.83
N HIS A 43 -6.21 -6.28 -8.30
CA HIS A 43 -7.32 -6.95 -9.01
C HIS A 43 -8.19 -6.05 -9.89
N THR A 44 -8.60 -4.89 -9.42
CA THR A 44 -9.50 -3.98 -10.14
C THR A 44 -8.79 -3.00 -11.07
N HIS A 45 -7.46 -3.09 -11.19
CA HIS A 45 -6.64 -2.30 -12.10
C HIS A 45 -6.79 -0.78 -11.94
N HIS A 46 -7.01 -0.32 -10.72
CA HIS A 46 -7.15 1.12 -10.46
C HIS A 46 -5.83 1.86 -10.64
N VAL A 47 -5.93 3.08 -11.16
CA VAL A 47 -4.79 3.98 -11.32
C VAL A 47 -4.90 5.03 -10.23
N LEU A 48 -3.98 5.02 -9.30
CA LEU A 48 -3.93 5.95 -8.17
C LEU A 48 -2.61 6.71 -8.20
N PRO A 49 -2.54 7.84 -8.93
CA PRO A 49 -1.26 8.53 -9.18
C PRO A 49 -0.49 8.94 -7.94
N GLU A 50 -1.21 9.30 -6.88
CA GLU A 50 -0.60 9.71 -5.61
C GLU A 50 -0.98 8.77 -4.48
N GLY A 51 -1.63 7.65 -4.81
CA GLY A 51 -2.20 6.75 -3.83
C GLY A 51 -3.49 7.30 -3.23
N LYS A 52 -4.12 6.50 -2.40
CA LYS A 52 -5.32 6.88 -1.67
C LYS A 52 -5.10 6.63 -0.19
N HIS A 53 -5.23 7.66 0.62
CA HIS A 53 -5.13 7.50 2.07
C HIS A 53 -6.41 6.86 2.60
N VAL A 54 -6.25 5.76 3.33
CA VAL A 54 -7.34 5.07 4.01
C VAL A 54 -6.89 4.90 5.46
N ASP A 55 -7.34 5.81 6.31
CA ASP A 55 -6.89 5.92 7.71
C ASP A 55 -5.36 5.96 7.77
N GLU A 56 -4.71 4.97 8.38
CA GLU A 56 -3.25 4.94 8.50
C GLU A 56 -2.55 4.27 7.31
N SER A 57 -3.31 3.79 6.34
CA SER A 57 -2.76 3.09 5.17
C SER A 57 -2.71 4.00 3.95
N LEU A 58 -1.71 3.80 3.12
CA LEU A 58 -1.65 4.37 1.78
C LEU A 58 -1.91 3.25 0.78
N LEU A 59 -3.03 3.35 0.07
CA LEU A 59 -3.42 2.38 -0.94
C LEU A 59 -2.85 2.79 -2.29
N LEU A 60 -2.15 1.86 -2.95
CA LEU A 60 -1.47 2.09 -4.21
C LEU A 60 -2.10 1.27 -5.33
N GLY A 61 -2.12 1.83 -6.53
CA GLY A 61 -2.60 1.15 -7.72
C GLY A 61 -1.94 1.73 -8.96
N ALA A 62 -1.37 0.88 -9.79
CA ALA A 62 -0.64 1.28 -10.99
C ALA A 62 -1.33 0.88 -12.30
N GLY A 63 -2.62 0.51 -12.24
CA GLY A 63 -3.37 0.14 -13.43
C GLY A 63 -3.03 -1.26 -13.94
N LYS A 64 -2.96 -1.40 -15.26
CA LYS A 64 -2.73 -2.69 -15.89
C LYS A 64 -1.82 -2.54 -17.11
N PHE A 65 -1.37 -3.67 -17.65
CA PHE A 65 -0.56 -3.77 -18.86
C PHE A 65 0.81 -3.10 -18.78
N GLY A 66 1.32 -2.91 -17.58
CA GLY A 66 2.64 -2.32 -17.41
C GLY A 66 2.79 -0.90 -17.93
N LYS A 67 1.71 -0.11 -17.93
CA LYS A 67 1.75 1.27 -18.39
C LYS A 67 2.46 2.19 -17.42
N TYR A 68 2.42 1.88 -16.14
CA TYR A 68 3.01 2.70 -15.09
C TYR A 68 3.84 1.86 -14.14
N ILE A 69 4.85 2.49 -13.58
CA ILE A 69 5.61 1.93 -12.48
C ILE A 69 5.24 2.75 -11.25
N GLY A 70 4.77 2.08 -10.20
CA GLY A 70 4.50 2.72 -8.93
C GLY A 70 5.79 2.93 -8.15
N HIS A 71 5.99 4.14 -7.66
CA HIS A 71 7.15 4.48 -6.83
C HIS A 71 6.64 5.07 -5.52
N VAL A 72 7.00 4.46 -4.42
CA VAL A 72 6.62 4.94 -3.10
C VAL A 72 7.86 5.24 -2.27
N THR A 73 7.85 6.39 -1.63
CA THR A 73 8.92 6.81 -0.73
C THR A 73 8.39 6.80 0.68
N VAL A 74 9.09 6.13 1.58
CA VAL A 74 8.72 6.04 2.99
C VAL A 74 9.79 6.72 3.82
N SER A 75 9.39 7.70 4.61
CA SER A 75 10.27 8.35 5.57
C SER A 75 9.94 7.81 6.96
N TYR A 76 10.93 7.31 7.67
CA TYR A 76 10.69 6.72 8.99
C TYR A 76 11.88 6.97 9.93
N ASN A 77 11.61 6.83 11.22
CA ASN A 77 12.66 6.79 12.25
C ASN A 77 12.56 5.46 13.00
N SER A 78 13.32 5.27 14.07
CA SER A 78 13.34 4.01 14.80
C SER A 78 12.01 3.64 15.47
N ASP A 79 11.09 4.61 15.62
CA ASP A 79 9.84 4.41 16.36
C ASP A 79 8.61 4.32 15.46
N ARG A 80 8.62 5.02 14.32
CA ARG A 80 7.41 5.13 13.50
C ARG A 80 7.71 5.58 12.07
N ILE A 81 6.70 5.42 11.22
CA ILE A 81 6.69 5.97 9.87
C ILE A 81 6.28 7.44 9.96
N LEU A 82 7.11 8.32 9.42
CA LEU A 82 6.88 9.77 9.44
C LEU A 82 6.01 10.22 8.26
N ASP A 83 6.27 9.65 7.08
CA ASP A 83 5.55 10.05 5.87
C ASP A 83 5.64 8.95 4.81
N ARG A 84 4.66 8.97 3.90
CA ARG A 84 4.62 8.08 2.72
C ARG A 84 4.18 8.91 1.53
N LYS A 85 4.89 8.77 0.43
CA LYS A 85 4.62 9.51 -0.78
C LYS A 85 4.65 8.57 -1.97
N ALA A 86 3.62 8.65 -2.82
CA ALA A 86 3.51 7.78 -3.98
C ALA A 86 3.46 8.60 -5.27
N GLU A 87 4.00 8.04 -6.33
CA GLU A 87 3.89 8.59 -7.66
C GLU A 87 3.84 7.46 -8.68
N LEU A 88 3.28 7.74 -9.85
CA LEU A 88 3.31 6.83 -10.98
C LEU A 88 4.24 7.37 -12.03
N ILE A 89 5.13 6.52 -12.51
CA ILE A 89 6.07 6.85 -13.57
C ILE A 89 5.61 6.11 -14.81
N GLU A 90 5.41 6.83 -15.91
CA GLU A 90 5.01 6.21 -17.15
C GLU A 90 6.12 5.29 -17.65
N ALA A 91 5.75 4.03 -17.90
CA ALA A 91 6.70 3.05 -18.43
C ALA A 91 6.89 3.32 -19.91
N ALA A 92 7.77 4.22 -20.25
CA ALA A 92 8.05 4.58 -21.62
C ALA A 92 8.64 3.41 -22.39
N THR A 93 8.21 3.25 -23.61
CA THR A 93 8.71 2.23 -24.51
C THR A 93 9.65 2.87 -25.55
#